data_3c0c60c7780d544a72e3615824bf518d
#
_entry.id   3c0c60c7780d544a72e3615824bf518d
#
_cell.length_a   1.000
_cell.length_b   1.000
_cell.length_c   1.000
_cell.angle_alpha   90.00
_cell.angle_beta   90.00
_cell.angle_gamma   90.00
#
_symmetry.space_group_name_H-M   'P 1'
#
loop_
_entity.id
_entity.type
_entity.pdbx_description
1 polymer ?
#
loop_
_entity_poly.entity_id
_entity_poly.type
_entity_poly.pdbx_seq_one_letter_code
_entity_poly.pdbx_strand_id
1 'polypeptide(L)'
;MICLRSLRSSAVTYGRKDRRRCCITALVFWLGAVAICPAAGPADRLVVISPHWEGIRYEFERAFKAHYGRETGRAVELEWMDVGGTSETLRFLRSEFKNKPAGIGIDIFFGGGLDPYLALKQVSLLESYVIPKPLLEKIPPQLAGVPLYDPDHTWYGATLSGFGIIYNKVVHNLAKLPVITTWEGLASPEVFGWVGSSDPRKSGSVHMAYEIILQAYGWEKGWRIITGLGANVRNFTNSASQVPKDVAIGEVAYGLAIDFYAWAQVNEAGADKIGFVMPDNLTIITPDCIGILKGAPNREVAKAFVRFVMSTEGQKLWMSAKKTADGPERFELNRFSVLPSLYELSPQSTAVKLNPFAWHSDFVFDPKVGSERWSIVNDLIGTLVIDQKKILTQAWKEAMEGGLTEQEWQRLAAMPISEDEALALARTKWKDPVFRNQKLNEWIHFARSKYLLGVKPPIIPSEWYSLSAFAFVAFGLIVYSWKKKG
;
A
#
# COMPACT_ATOMS: atom_id res chain seq x y z
N MET A 1 -27.76 37.07 31.98
CA MET A 1 -29.16 37.41 32.26
C MET A 1 -29.85 36.06 32.42
N ILE A 2 -29.91 35.54 33.65
CA ILE A 2 -31.01 35.63 34.65
C ILE A 2 -32.31 35.09 34.02
N CYS A 3 -32.78 33.89 34.43
CA CYS A 3 -33.81 33.77 35.44
C CYS A 3 -34.00 32.30 35.88
N LEU A 4 -33.79 32.08 37.17
CA LEU A 4 -34.28 31.03 38.06
C LEU A 4 -35.76 31.28 38.41
N ARG A 5 -36.53 30.22 38.64
CA ARG A 5 -37.62 30.11 39.67
C ARG A 5 -38.33 28.77 39.46
N SER A 6 -38.81 28.06 40.41
CA SER A 6 -38.79 27.98 41.89
C SER A 6 -39.75 26.84 42.28
N LEU A 7 -39.31 26.06 43.20
CA LEU A 7 -40.00 25.30 44.25
C LEU A 7 -41.53 25.48 44.42
N ARG A 8 -42.27 24.38 44.65
CA ARG A 8 -43.09 24.32 45.89
C ARG A 8 -43.49 22.88 46.27
N SER A 9 -43.20 22.60 47.48
CA SER A 9 -43.59 21.52 48.34
C SER A 9 -45.10 21.51 48.66
N SER A 10 -45.65 20.33 48.93
CA SER A 10 -46.81 20.24 49.85
C SER A 10 -46.72 18.93 50.66
N ALA A 11 -46.45 19.06 51.88
CA ALA A 11 -46.61 18.05 52.93
C ALA A 11 -48.05 18.03 53.40
N VAL A 12 -48.63 16.85 53.64
CA VAL A 12 -49.81 16.69 54.48
C VAL A 12 -49.56 15.55 55.48
N THR A 13 -49.52 15.93 56.74
CA THR A 13 -49.55 15.10 57.96
C THR A 13 -50.96 14.73 58.33
N TYR A 14 -51.17 13.57 58.89
CA TYR A 14 -52.05 13.16 60.06
C TYR A 14 -52.28 11.64 59.90
N GLY A 15 -52.22 10.76 60.94
CA GLY A 15 -52.32 10.84 62.37
C GLY A 15 -52.17 9.43 62.94
N ARG A 16 -51.64 9.39 64.13
CA ARG A 16 -51.48 8.22 65.03
C ARG A 16 -52.80 7.56 65.38
N LYS A 17 -52.85 6.20 65.47
CA LYS A 17 -53.33 5.46 66.59
C LYS A 17 -52.97 3.98 66.58
N ASP A 18 -52.38 3.58 67.68
CA ASP A 18 -52.18 2.28 68.33
C ASP A 18 -53.07 1.10 67.91
N ARG A 19 -52.50 -0.10 67.77
CA ARG A 19 -52.62 -1.19 68.77
C ARG A 19 -51.80 -2.43 68.38
N ARG A 20 -51.07 -2.89 69.32
CA ARG A 20 -50.36 -4.14 69.56
C ARG A 20 -51.03 -5.40 68.97
N ARG A 21 -50.23 -6.29 68.49
CA ARG A 21 -50.06 -7.73 68.74
C ARG A 21 -49.80 -8.55 67.47
N CYS A 22 -48.82 -9.25 67.58
CA CYS A 22 -48.46 -10.64 67.30
C CYS A 22 -47.32 -10.84 66.32
N CYS A 23 -46.24 -11.33 66.93
CA CYS A 23 -45.11 -11.95 66.23
C CYS A 23 -45.56 -13.15 65.39
N ILE A 24 -45.21 -13.21 64.11
CA ILE A 24 -44.84 -14.46 63.43
C ILE A 24 -43.67 -14.10 62.57
N THR A 25 -42.52 -14.68 62.88
CA THR A 25 -41.25 -14.61 62.21
C THR A 25 -41.38 -15.46 60.99
N ALA A 26 -41.55 -14.86 59.78
CA ALA A 26 -41.35 -15.54 58.55
C ALA A 26 -39.95 -15.14 58.04
N LEU A 27 -38.96 -15.99 58.30
CA LEU A 27 -37.63 -15.95 57.72
C LEU A 27 -37.78 -16.39 56.28
N VAL A 28 -37.93 -15.44 55.33
CA VAL A 28 -37.82 -15.73 53.92
C VAL A 28 -36.34 -15.82 53.62
N PHE A 29 -35.87 -17.07 53.44
CA PHE A 29 -34.57 -17.36 52.83
C PHE A 29 -34.59 -16.83 51.40
N TRP A 30 -34.03 -15.64 51.19
CA TRP A 30 -33.66 -15.15 49.88
C TRP A 30 -32.38 -15.85 49.47
N LEU A 31 -32.48 -17.05 48.88
CA LEU A 31 -31.42 -17.69 48.13
C LEU A 31 -31.16 -16.80 46.89
N GLY A 32 -30.31 -15.80 47.07
CA GLY A 32 -29.72 -15.10 45.95
C GLY A 32 -28.93 -16.11 45.11
N ALA A 33 -29.49 -16.52 43.99
CA ALA A 33 -28.70 -17.18 42.94
C ALA A 33 -27.63 -16.16 42.49
N VAL A 34 -26.46 -16.22 43.11
CA VAL A 34 -25.26 -15.62 42.57
C VAL A 34 -25.04 -16.35 41.27
N ALA A 35 -25.46 -15.75 40.17
CA ALA A 35 -25.02 -16.17 38.84
C ALA A 35 -23.49 -16.03 38.86
N ILE A 36 -22.80 -17.13 39.08
CA ILE A 36 -21.37 -17.23 38.87
C ILE A 36 -21.21 -17.03 37.36
N CYS A 37 -20.99 -15.76 36.93
CA CYS A 37 -20.43 -15.51 35.63
C CYS A 37 -19.11 -16.29 35.60
N PRO A 38 -18.95 -17.29 34.74
CA PRO A 38 -17.66 -17.92 34.59
C PRO A 38 -16.65 -16.81 34.32
N ALA A 39 -15.61 -16.73 35.12
CA ALA A 39 -14.51 -15.83 34.86
C ALA A 39 -14.06 -16.11 33.43
N ALA A 40 -14.16 -15.09 32.56
CA ALA A 40 -13.70 -15.21 31.20
C ALA A 40 -12.24 -15.68 31.26
N GLY A 41 -11.96 -16.85 30.67
CA GLY A 41 -10.59 -17.34 30.57
C GLY A 41 -9.70 -16.30 29.87
N PRO A 42 -8.38 -16.45 29.94
CA PRO A 42 -7.49 -15.53 29.22
C PRO A 42 -7.90 -15.45 27.75
N ALA A 43 -7.89 -14.23 27.20
CA ALA A 43 -8.21 -14.01 25.80
C ALA A 43 -7.25 -14.80 24.89
N ASP A 44 -7.78 -15.37 23.82
CA ASP A 44 -6.94 -15.94 22.79
C ASP A 44 -6.12 -14.83 22.11
N ARG A 45 -4.97 -15.17 21.56
CA ARG A 45 -4.06 -14.19 20.93
C ARG A 45 -3.91 -14.49 19.43
N LEU A 46 -3.78 -13.44 18.64
CA LEU A 46 -3.43 -13.53 17.22
C LEU A 46 -2.42 -12.44 16.88
N VAL A 47 -1.28 -12.83 16.30
CA VAL A 47 -0.24 -11.89 15.86
C VAL A 47 -0.29 -11.78 14.33
N VAL A 48 -0.58 -10.59 13.84
CA VAL A 48 -0.75 -10.32 12.40
C VAL A 48 0.27 -9.30 11.94
N ILE A 49 1.13 -9.67 10.99
CA ILE A 49 1.98 -8.70 10.28
C ILE A 49 1.24 -8.20 9.04
N SER A 50 1.20 -6.89 8.85
CA SER A 50 0.40 -6.28 7.79
C SER A 50 0.92 -4.91 7.37
N PRO A 51 1.08 -4.65 6.04
CA PRO A 51 1.35 -3.33 5.50
C PRO A 51 0.08 -2.48 5.36
N HIS A 52 -1.08 -3.00 5.78
CA HIS A 52 -2.35 -2.29 5.69
C HIS A 52 -2.36 -1.05 6.61
N TRP A 53 -3.01 0.01 6.13
CA TRP A 53 -3.23 1.20 6.92
C TRP A 53 -4.19 0.96 8.09
N GLU A 54 -4.15 1.85 9.08
CA GLU A 54 -4.89 1.77 10.34
C GLU A 54 -6.39 1.44 10.18
N GLY A 55 -7.06 2.01 9.17
CA GLY A 55 -8.49 1.80 8.97
C GLY A 55 -8.85 0.34 8.64
N ILE A 56 -8.05 -0.36 7.82
CA ILE A 56 -8.28 -1.78 7.54
C ILE A 56 -8.07 -2.59 8.80
N ARG A 57 -6.97 -2.34 9.52
CA ARG A 57 -6.68 -3.04 10.79
C ARG A 57 -7.81 -2.87 11.79
N TYR A 58 -8.28 -1.64 11.98
CA TYR A 58 -9.37 -1.31 12.90
C TYR A 58 -10.66 -2.06 12.56
N GLU A 59 -11.12 -2.01 11.30
CA GLU A 59 -12.39 -2.61 10.91
C GLU A 59 -12.37 -4.14 11.00
N PHE A 60 -11.26 -4.77 10.57
CA PHE A 60 -11.10 -6.22 10.67
C PHE A 60 -10.93 -6.70 12.10
N GLU A 61 -10.18 -5.98 12.94
CA GLU A 61 -10.05 -6.31 14.36
C GLU A 61 -11.40 -6.26 15.08
N ARG A 62 -12.12 -5.14 14.94
CA ARG A 62 -13.44 -4.95 15.55
C ARG A 62 -14.41 -6.06 15.16
N ALA A 63 -14.53 -6.29 13.86
CA ALA A 63 -15.49 -7.25 13.34
C ALA A 63 -15.10 -8.70 13.68
N PHE A 64 -13.81 -9.03 13.63
CA PHE A 64 -13.33 -10.36 14.00
C PHE A 64 -13.51 -10.64 15.49
N LYS A 65 -13.22 -9.70 16.39
CA LYS A 65 -13.46 -9.84 17.84
C LYS A 65 -14.93 -10.19 18.09
N ALA A 66 -15.86 -9.48 17.45
CA ALA A 66 -17.28 -9.75 17.58
C ALA A 66 -17.68 -11.13 17.00
N HIS A 67 -17.17 -11.47 15.82
CA HIS A 67 -17.41 -12.75 15.16
C HIS A 67 -16.86 -13.93 15.99
N TYR A 68 -15.62 -13.83 16.44
CA TYR A 68 -14.95 -14.87 17.22
C TYR A 68 -15.65 -15.13 18.55
N GLY A 69 -16.08 -14.05 19.23
CA GLY A 69 -16.88 -14.15 20.43
C GLY A 69 -18.22 -14.86 20.23
N ARG A 70 -18.90 -14.61 19.09
CA ARG A 70 -20.15 -15.30 18.74
C ARG A 70 -19.93 -16.79 18.44
N GLU A 71 -18.86 -17.13 17.74
CA GLU A 71 -18.56 -18.52 17.35
C GLU A 71 -18.04 -19.39 18.51
N THR A 72 -17.19 -18.82 19.35
CA THR A 72 -16.42 -19.61 20.34
C THR A 72 -16.82 -19.35 21.79
N GLY A 73 -17.54 -18.27 22.08
CA GLY A 73 -17.78 -17.78 23.43
C GLY A 73 -16.53 -17.21 24.12
N ARG A 74 -15.40 -17.04 23.40
CA ARG A 74 -14.12 -16.58 23.94
C ARG A 74 -13.76 -15.21 23.39
N ALA A 75 -13.00 -14.44 24.17
CA ALA A 75 -12.39 -13.20 23.70
C ALA A 75 -11.11 -13.50 22.90
N VAL A 76 -10.76 -12.60 21.96
CA VAL A 76 -9.49 -12.66 21.22
C VAL A 76 -8.84 -11.28 21.18
N GLU A 77 -7.51 -11.24 21.35
CA GLU A 77 -6.70 -10.03 21.23
C GLU A 77 -5.82 -10.15 19.97
N LEU A 78 -5.88 -9.10 19.13
CA LEU A 78 -5.06 -9.01 17.92
C LEU A 78 -3.88 -8.08 18.17
N GLU A 79 -2.69 -8.57 17.85
CA GLU A 79 -1.47 -7.78 17.85
C GLU A 79 -1.05 -7.51 16.40
N TRP A 80 -1.11 -6.24 16.00
CA TRP A 80 -0.72 -5.81 14.67
C TRP A 80 0.74 -5.38 14.63
N MET A 81 1.51 -6.03 13.77
CA MET A 81 2.89 -5.65 13.49
C MET A 81 2.94 -4.86 12.18
N ASP A 82 3.46 -3.65 12.26
CA ASP A 82 3.72 -2.77 11.12
C ASP A 82 5.24 -2.52 11.02
N VAL A 83 5.83 -3.04 9.96
CA VAL A 83 7.27 -2.88 9.68
C VAL A 83 7.52 -2.06 8.42
N GLY A 84 6.49 -1.35 7.97
CA GLY A 84 6.49 -0.55 6.75
C GLY A 84 5.72 -1.20 5.60
N GLY A 85 6.05 -0.84 4.37
CA GLY A 85 5.34 -1.33 3.18
C GLY A 85 5.64 -2.80 2.86
N THR A 86 5.00 -3.29 1.79
CA THR A 86 5.09 -4.71 1.37
C THR A 86 6.54 -5.18 1.19
N SER A 87 7.38 -4.38 0.55
CA SER A 87 8.78 -4.76 0.30
C SER A 87 9.59 -4.84 1.60
N GLU A 88 9.29 -3.99 2.57
CA GLU A 88 9.91 -4.02 3.91
C GLU A 88 9.45 -5.23 4.71
N THR A 89 8.14 -5.51 4.67
CA THR A 89 7.54 -6.69 5.31
C THR A 89 8.16 -7.99 4.76
N LEU A 90 8.29 -8.13 3.44
CA LEU A 90 8.90 -9.32 2.84
C LEU A 90 10.36 -9.49 3.24
N ARG A 91 11.15 -8.40 3.28
CA ARG A 91 12.54 -8.44 3.76
C ARG A 91 12.63 -8.86 5.22
N PHE A 92 11.76 -8.29 6.07
CA PHE A 92 11.69 -8.62 7.49
C PHE A 92 11.37 -10.11 7.68
N LEU A 93 10.30 -10.62 7.07
CA LEU A 93 9.91 -12.02 7.17
C LEU A 93 11.06 -12.97 6.77
N ARG A 94 11.70 -12.72 5.63
CA ARG A 94 12.83 -13.53 5.17
C ARG A 94 14.04 -13.49 6.13
N SER A 95 14.31 -12.33 6.70
CA SER A 95 15.39 -12.16 7.67
C SER A 95 15.12 -12.91 8.97
N GLU A 96 13.90 -12.81 9.51
CA GLU A 96 13.52 -13.49 10.74
C GLU A 96 13.52 -15.03 10.56
N PHE A 97 12.95 -15.52 9.47
CA PHE A 97 12.94 -16.96 9.18
C PHE A 97 14.34 -17.55 8.92
N LYS A 98 15.30 -16.75 8.44
CA LYS A 98 16.69 -17.16 8.33
C LYS A 98 17.28 -17.49 9.72
N ASN A 99 16.90 -16.72 10.73
CA ASN A 99 17.37 -16.87 12.11
C ASN A 99 16.53 -17.91 12.91
N LYS A 100 15.22 -18.01 12.59
CA LYS A 100 14.26 -18.86 13.28
C LYS A 100 13.44 -19.69 12.27
N PRO A 101 14.04 -20.71 11.61
CA PRO A 101 13.41 -21.41 10.49
C PRO A 101 12.17 -22.24 10.85
N ALA A 102 11.94 -22.53 12.14
CA ALA A 102 10.77 -23.29 12.62
C ALA A 102 9.52 -22.41 12.83
N GLY A 103 9.70 -21.09 13.05
CA GLY A 103 8.62 -20.12 13.28
C GLY A 103 9.16 -18.86 13.94
N ILE A 104 8.52 -17.74 13.65
CA ILE A 104 8.98 -16.40 14.06
C ILE A 104 8.08 -15.72 15.09
N GLY A 105 7.08 -16.46 15.63
CA GLY A 105 6.14 -15.92 16.61
C GLY A 105 5.02 -15.06 16.02
N ILE A 106 4.88 -15.05 14.70
CA ILE A 106 3.82 -14.35 13.95
C ILE A 106 2.92 -15.38 13.31
N ASP A 107 1.60 -15.18 13.40
CA ASP A 107 0.61 -16.15 12.92
C ASP A 107 0.25 -15.92 11.46
N ILE A 108 -0.01 -14.67 11.09
CA ILE A 108 -0.57 -14.33 9.77
C ILE A 108 0.22 -13.21 9.11
N PHE A 109 0.41 -13.35 7.81
CA PHE A 109 0.68 -12.23 6.91
C PHE A 109 -0.62 -11.85 6.21
N PHE A 110 -1.02 -10.57 6.31
CA PHE A 110 -2.29 -10.05 5.78
C PHE A 110 -2.07 -8.79 4.95
N GLY A 111 -2.32 -8.89 3.65
CA GLY A 111 -2.10 -7.81 2.68
C GLY A 111 -0.76 -7.90 1.95
N GLY A 112 -0.46 -6.89 1.14
CA GLY A 112 0.81 -6.77 0.42
C GLY A 112 0.80 -7.28 -1.02
N GLY A 113 -0.37 -7.64 -1.57
CA GLY A 113 -0.51 -8.14 -2.94
C GLY A 113 -0.24 -9.64 -3.06
N LEU A 114 -0.06 -10.12 -4.29
CA LEU A 114 0.16 -11.53 -4.60
C LEU A 114 1.63 -11.94 -4.55
N ASP A 115 2.52 -11.12 -5.11
CA ASP A 115 3.94 -11.46 -5.33
C ASP A 115 4.69 -11.90 -4.08
N PRO A 116 4.51 -11.25 -2.89
CA PRO A 116 5.14 -11.70 -1.65
C PRO A 116 4.77 -13.13 -1.26
N TYR A 117 3.52 -13.53 -1.51
CA TYR A 117 3.03 -14.88 -1.17
C TYR A 117 3.63 -15.94 -2.09
N LEU A 118 3.74 -15.64 -3.40
CA LEU A 118 4.46 -16.51 -4.33
C LEU A 118 5.92 -16.67 -3.90
N ALA A 119 6.56 -15.59 -3.51
CA ALA A 119 7.95 -15.58 -3.06
C ALA A 119 8.17 -16.32 -1.71
N LEU A 120 7.22 -16.26 -0.77
CA LEU A 120 7.26 -17.01 0.50
C LEU A 120 6.94 -18.48 0.29
N LYS A 121 5.99 -18.81 -0.59
CA LYS A 121 5.66 -20.18 -0.97
C LYS A 121 6.87 -20.92 -1.55
N GLN A 122 7.62 -20.29 -2.47
CA GLN A 122 8.82 -20.89 -3.08
C GLN A 122 9.86 -21.36 -2.06
N VAL A 123 9.89 -20.76 -0.87
CA VAL A 123 10.83 -21.10 0.20
C VAL A 123 10.13 -21.74 1.40
N SER A 124 8.90 -22.23 1.22
CA SER A 124 8.10 -22.97 2.20
C SER A 124 7.92 -22.25 3.55
N LEU A 125 7.63 -20.95 3.51
CA LEU A 125 7.39 -20.11 4.69
C LEU A 125 5.91 -19.85 4.97
N LEU A 126 4.99 -20.46 4.21
CA LEU A 126 3.56 -20.45 4.43
C LEU A 126 3.05 -21.83 4.82
N GLU A 127 2.02 -21.88 5.66
CA GLU A 127 1.31 -23.12 5.99
C GLU A 127 0.10 -23.32 5.07
N SER A 128 -0.14 -24.56 4.69
CA SER A 128 -1.37 -24.93 3.98
C SER A 128 -2.55 -25.00 4.95
N TYR A 129 -3.66 -24.36 4.58
CA TYR A 129 -4.92 -24.44 5.29
C TYR A 129 -6.09 -24.39 4.31
N VAL A 130 -6.82 -25.50 4.17
CA VAL A 130 -8.03 -25.55 3.34
C VAL A 130 -9.19 -24.93 4.10
N ILE A 131 -9.72 -23.80 3.60
CA ILE A 131 -10.95 -23.20 4.14
C ILE A 131 -12.14 -24.10 3.87
N PRO A 132 -13.25 -24.03 4.67
CA PRO A 132 -14.44 -24.85 4.45
C PRO A 132 -14.96 -24.77 3.02
N LYS A 133 -15.30 -25.91 2.45
CA LYS A 133 -15.77 -26.04 1.07
C LYS A 133 -16.87 -25.03 0.68
N PRO A 134 -17.90 -24.74 1.52
CA PRO A 134 -18.93 -23.75 1.19
C PRO A 134 -18.42 -22.31 1.06
N LEU A 135 -17.25 -21.99 1.62
CA LEU A 135 -16.58 -20.69 1.42
C LEU A 135 -15.76 -20.71 0.14
N LEU A 136 -14.96 -21.77 -0.06
CA LEU A 136 -14.09 -21.91 -1.22
C LEU A 136 -14.86 -21.88 -2.54
N GLU A 137 -16.01 -22.57 -2.62
CA GLU A 137 -16.85 -22.63 -3.82
C GLU A 137 -17.45 -21.28 -4.26
N LYS A 138 -17.44 -20.28 -3.36
CA LYS A 138 -17.90 -18.92 -3.69
C LYS A 138 -16.84 -18.06 -4.35
N ILE A 139 -15.58 -18.50 -4.32
CA ILE A 139 -14.42 -17.77 -4.81
C ILE A 139 -14.02 -18.35 -6.17
N PRO A 140 -14.05 -17.58 -7.26
CA PRO A 140 -13.53 -18.06 -8.53
C PRO A 140 -12.05 -18.44 -8.39
N PRO A 141 -11.56 -19.48 -9.10
CA PRO A 141 -10.17 -19.89 -9.00
C PRO A 141 -9.21 -18.82 -9.53
N GLN A 142 -9.67 -17.98 -10.45
CA GLN A 142 -8.88 -16.91 -11.06
C GLN A 142 -9.75 -15.75 -11.55
N LEU A 143 -9.14 -14.59 -11.73
CA LEU A 143 -9.71 -13.41 -12.40
C LEU A 143 -8.73 -12.96 -13.50
N ALA A 144 -9.20 -12.91 -14.75
CA ALA A 144 -8.36 -12.52 -15.91
C ALA A 144 -7.00 -13.24 -15.95
N GLY A 145 -6.97 -14.54 -15.66
CA GLY A 145 -5.75 -15.36 -15.64
C GLY A 145 -4.91 -15.27 -14.34
N VAL A 146 -5.23 -14.33 -13.44
CA VAL A 146 -4.54 -14.21 -12.15
C VAL A 146 -5.24 -15.10 -11.10
N PRO A 147 -4.54 -16.02 -10.43
CA PRO A 147 -5.14 -16.89 -9.42
C PRO A 147 -5.65 -16.08 -8.22
N LEU A 148 -6.84 -16.43 -7.70
CA LEU A 148 -7.43 -15.81 -6.51
C LEU A 148 -7.13 -16.59 -5.23
N TYR A 149 -6.59 -17.78 -5.34
CA TYR A 149 -6.04 -18.57 -4.21
C TYR A 149 -5.01 -19.57 -4.73
N ASP A 150 -4.17 -20.02 -3.83
CA ASP A 150 -3.16 -21.03 -4.14
C ASP A 150 -3.79 -22.42 -4.29
N PRO A 151 -3.46 -23.21 -5.32
CA PRO A 151 -3.91 -24.60 -5.43
C PRO A 151 -3.52 -25.49 -4.24
N ASP A 152 -2.38 -25.18 -3.58
CA ASP A 152 -1.94 -25.87 -2.36
C ASP A 152 -2.49 -25.22 -1.07
N HIS A 153 -3.38 -24.25 -1.22
CA HIS A 153 -4.04 -23.54 -0.11
C HIS A 153 -3.10 -22.88 0.88
N THR A 154 -1.96 -22.36 0.45
CA THR A 154 -1.01 -21.63 1.32
C THR A 154 -1.36 -20.15 1.45
N TRP A 155 -2.15 -19.61 0.54
CA TRP A 155 -2.67 -18.24 0.58
C TRP A 155 -4.03 -18.13 -0.14
N TYR A 156 -4.78 -17.09 0.20
CA TYR A 156 -6.04 -16.70 -0.41
C TYR A 156 -6.03 -15.20 -0.73
N GLY A 157 -6.60 -14.80 -1.85
CA GLY A 157 -6.94 -13.41 -2.11
C GLY A 157 -8.00 -12.95 -1.12
N ALA A 158 -7.64 -12.05 -0.25
CA ALA A 158 -8.54 -11.50 0.77
C ALA A 158 -9.43 -10.40 0.21
N THR A 159 -8.94 -9.70 -0.80
CA THR A 159 -9.62 -8.61 -1.52
C THR A 159 -8.96 -8.43 -2.88
N LEU A 160 -9.57 -7.64 -3.77
CA LEU A 160 -9.00 -7.30 -5.07
C LEU A 160 -8.68 -5.81 -5.13
N SER A 161 -7.72 -5.44 -5.98
CA SER A 161 -7.36 -4.05 -6.26
C SER A 161 -6.89 -3.87 -7.69
N GLY A 162 -7.24 -2.73 -8.26
CA GLY A 162 -6.76 -2.25 -9.54
C GLY A 162 -5.73 -1.14 -9.41
N PHE A 163 -4.98 -0.90 -10.48
CA PHE A 163 -3.93 0.11 -10.52
C PHE A 163 -4.23 1.12 -11.62
N GLY A 164 -3.96 2.40 -11.34
CA GLY A 164 -4.31 3.44 -12.28
C GLY A 164 -3.70 4.79 -11.95
N ILE A 165 -4.30 5.81 -12.54
CA ILE A 165 -3.88 7.19 -12.46
C ILE A 165 -4.96 7.99 -11.74
N ILE A 166 -4.63 8.54 -10.58
CA ILE A 166 -5.45 9.56 -9.93
C ILE A 166 -5.09 10.93 -10.51
N TYR A 167 -6.08 11.79 -10.70
CA TYR A 167 -5.86 13.11 -11.26
C TYR A 167 -6.76 14.18 -10.65
N ASN A 168 -6.24 15.41 -10.57
CA ASN A 168 -6.95 16.58 -10.08
C ASN A 168 -7.51 17.38 -11.25
N LYS A 169 -8.85 17.36 -11.42
CA LYS A 169 -9.57 18.03 -12.51
C LYS A 169 -9.43 19.55 -12.44
N VAL A 170 -9.34 20.11 -11.24
CA VAL A 170 -9.21 21.56 -11.04
C VAL A 170 -7.84 22.03 -11.51
N VAL A 171 -6.76 21.35 -11.04
CA VAL A 171 -5.37 21.65 -11.46
C VAL A 171 -5.21 21.43 -12.96
N HIS A 172 -5.72 20.31 -13.49
CA HIS A 172 -5.70 20.00 -14.91
C HIS A 172 -6.27 21.16 -15.75
N ASN A 173 -7.44 21.67 -15.38
CA ASN A 173 -8.09 22.77 -16.12
C ASN A 173 -7.36 24.10 -15.98
N LEU A 174 -6.90 24.45 -14.76
CA LEU A 174 -6.19 25.71 -14.50
C LEU A 174 -4.83 25.78 -15.20
N ALA A 175 -4.08 24.69 -15.15
CA ALA A 175 -2.76 24.59 -15.76
C ALA A 175 -2.80 24.19 -17.26
N LYS A 176 -4.00 23.94 -17.81
CA LYS A 176 -4.24 23.50 -19.20
C LYS A 176 -3.43 22.27 -19.58
N LEU A 177 -3.38 21.29 -18.68
CA LEU A 177 -2.67 20.05 -18.87
C LEU A 177 -3.45 19.07 -19.77
N PRO A 178 -2.79 18.13 -20.48
CA PRO A 178 -3.47 17.15 -21.32
C PRO A 178 -4.27 16.14 -20.48
N VAL A 179 -5.30 15.53 -21.06
CA VAL A 179 -6.03 14.42 -20.44
C VAL A 179 -5.15 13.17 -20.51
N ILE A 180 -4.78 12.63 -19.35
CA ILE A 180 -3.94 11.44 -19.25
C ILE A 180 -4.80 10.24 -18.84
N THR A 181 -4.86 9.21 -19.72
CA THR A 181 -5.60 7.97 -19.50
C THR A 181 -4.72 6.72 -19.64
N THR A 182 -3.45 6.89 -20.00
CA THR A 182 -2.48 5.80 -20.19
C THR A 182 -1.20 6.06 -19.41
N TRP A 183 -0.46 5.00 -19.11
CA TRP A 183 0.83 5.13 -18.43
C TRP A 183 1.84 5.95 -19.25
N GLU A 184 1.82 5.81 -20.58
CA GLU A 184 2.70 6.53 -21.48
C GLU A 184 2.47 8.05 -21.41
N GLY A 185 1.22 8.48 -21.22
CA GLY A 185 0.88 9.89 -21.04
C GLY A 185 1.58 10.55 -19.84
N LEU A 186 1.90 9.79 -18.78
CA LEU A 186 2.66 10.32 -17.64
C LEU A 186 4.13 10.61 -17.98
N ALA A 187 4.64 10.07 -19.09
CA ALA A 187 5.97 10.36 -19.61
C ALA A 187 5.99 11.53 -20.59
N SER A 188 4.83 12.15 -20.92
CA SER A 188 4.77 13.30 -21.82
C SER A 188 5.51 14.52 -21.22
N PRO A 189 6.29 15.27 -22.03
CA PRO A 189 6.88 16.54 -21.60
C PRO A 189 5.88 17.55 -21.01
N GLU A 190 4.64 17.53 -21.49
CA GLU A 190 3.58 18.49 -21.12
C GLU A 190 3.18 18.39 -19.62
N VAL A 191 3.45 17.25 -18.97
CA VAL A 191 3.16 17.03 -17.56
C VAL A 191 4.40 17.11 -16.66
N PHE A 192 5.48 17.75 -17.16
CA PHE A 192 6.71 17.91 -16.40
C PHE A 192 6.47 18.64 -15.05
N GLY A 193 6.88 18.00 -13.96
CA GLY A 193 6.68 18.52 -12.58
C GLY A 193 5.25 18.38 -12.02
N TRP A 194 4.32 17.77 -12.79
CA TRP A 194 2.94 17.55 -12.36
C TRP A 194 2.59 16.10 -12.00
N VAL A 195 3.57 15.22 -12.00
CA VAL A 195 3.38 13.79 -11.68
C VAL A 195 3.84 13.48 -10.26
N GLY A 196 3.04 12.71 -9.53
CA GLY A 196 3.38 12.14 -8.21
C GLY A 196 3.63 10.63 -8.33
N SER A 197 4.65 10.14 -7.65
CA SER A 197 4.93 8.70 -7.47
C SER A 197 5.54 8.43 -6.11
N SER A 198 5.74 7.15 -5.78
CA SER A 198 6.40 6.72 -4.55
C SER A 198 7.59 5.82 -4.88
N ASP A 199 8.49 5.64 -3.92
CA ASP A 199 9.62 4.73 -4.06
C ASP A 199 9.15 3.26 -4.02
N PRO A 200 9.26 2.49 -5.12
CA PRO A 200 8.81 1.10 -5.17
C PRO A 200 9.62 0.17 -4.25
N ARG A 201 10.79 0.60 -3.80
CA ARG A 201 11.59 -0.13 -2.79
C ARG A 201 10.89 -0.14 -1.43
N LYS A 202 9.92 0.77 -1.21
CA LYS A 202 9.11 0.92 0.02
C LYS A 202 7.65 0.57 -0.18
N SER A 203 7.13 0.75 -1.40
CA SER A 203 5.71 0.58 -1.73
C SER A 203 5.46 -0.54 -2.73
N GLY A 204 4.74 -1.59 -2.31
CA GLY A 204 4.36 -2.69 -3.20
C GLY A 204 3.36 -2.29 -4.27
N SER A 205 2.40 -1.42 -3.98
CA SER A 205 1.41 -0.98 -4.97
C SER A 205 2.02 -0.10 -6.06
N VAL A 206 3.02 0.72 -5.73
CA VAL A 206 3.75 1.49 -6.74
C VAL A 206 4.72 0.60 -7.53
N HIS A 207 5.38 -0.37 -6.87
CA HIS A 207 6.12 -1.41 -7.61
C HIS A 207 5.22 -2.08 -8.65
N MET A 208 4.01 -2.47 -8.24
CA MET A 208 3.06 -3.13 -9.12
C MET A 208 2.67 -2.27 -10.33
N ALA A 209 2.47 -0.95 -10.15
CA ALA A 209 2.21 -0.06 -11.27
C ALA A 209 3.40 -0.02 -12.28
N TYR A 210 4.63 0.01 -11.79
CA TYR A 210 5.82 -0.07 -12.65
C TYR A 210 5.96 -1.44 -13.33
N GLU A 211 5.67 -2.52 -12.62
CA GLU A 211 5.70 -3.87 -13.17
C GLU A 211 4.64 -4.05 -14.27
N ILE A 212 3.44 -3.50 -14.07
CA ILE A 212 2.38 -3.46 -15.10
C ILE A 212 2.86 -2.70 -16.34
N ILE A 213 3.51 -1.55 -16.18
CA ILE A 213 4.09 -0.80 -17.32
C ILE A 213 5.09 -1.67 -18.08
N LEU A 214 5.99 -2.36 -17.38
CA LEU A 214 6.98 -3.23 -18.02
C LEU A 214 6.35 -4.39 -18.77
N GLN A 215 5.31 -5.00 -18.23
CA GLN A 215 4.65 -6.13 -18.90
C GLN A 215 3.70 -5.69 -20.02
N ALA A 216 2.99 -4.57 -19.86
CA ALA A 216 2.04 -4.08 -20.87
C ALA A 216 2.72 -3.50 -22.10
N TYR A 217 3.90 -2.87 -21.95
CA TYR A 217 4.61 -2.23 -23.05
C TYR A 217 5.89 -2.97 -23.48
N GLY A 218 6.28 -4.02 -22.76
CA GLY A 218 7.57 -4.70 -22.92
C GLY A 218 8.72 -3.92 -22.27
N TRP A 219 9.88 -4.58 -22.15
CA TRP A 219 11.03 -4.06 -21.40
C TRP A 219 11.52 -2.71 -21.92
N GLU A 220 11.82 -2.60 -23.21
CA GLU A 220 12.40 -1.38 -23.78
C GLU A 220 11.45 -0.18 -23.70
N LYS A 221 10.22 -0.32 -24.23
CA LYS A 221 9.23 0.76 -24.19
C LYS A 221 8.78 1.06 -22.76
N GLY A 222 8.65 0.04 -21.91
CA GLY A 222 8.33 0.21 -20.49
C GLY A 222 9.37 1.06 -19.77
N TRP A 223 10.66 0.82 -19.97
CA TRP A 223 11.72 1.64 -19.38
C TRP A 223 11.77 3.06 -19.95
N ARG A 224 11.43 3.23 -21.23
CA ARG A 224 11.25 4.57 -21.81
C ARG A 224 10.16 5.35 -21.06
N ILE A 225 8.99 4.71 -20.81
CA ILE A 225 7.89 5.30 -20.04
C ILE A 225 8.32 5.57 -18.60
N ILE A 226 8.94 4.61 -17.90
CA ILE A 226 9.38 4.75 -16.52
C ILE A 226 10.39 5.88 -16.36
N THR A 227 11.32 6.03 -17.32
CA THR A 227 12.33 7.10 -17.29
C THR A 227 11.68 8.47 -17.47
N GLY A 228 10.80 8.63 -18.47
CA GLY A 228 10.10 9.90 -18.73
C GLY A 228 9.15 10.27 -17.59
N LEU A 229 8.34 9.30 -17.10
CA LEU A 229 7.51 9.47 -15.93
C LEU A 229 8.35 9.91 -14.73
N GLY A 230 9.46 9.20 -14.46
CA GLY A 230 10.38 9.52 -13.37
C GLY A 230 10.98 10.93 -13.50
N ALA A 231 11.30 11.38 -14.73
CA ALA A 231 11.74 12.74 -14.98
C ALA A 231 10.64 13.79 -14.70
N ASN A 232 9.39 13.45 -14.96
CA ASN A 232 8.22 14.30 -14.74
C ASN A 232 7.75 14.33 -13.26
N VAL A 233 8.13 13.34 -12.47
CA VAL A 233 7.75 13.27 -11.05
C VAL A 233 8.29 14.49 -10.30
N ARG A 234 7.44 15.20 -9.56
CA ARG A 234 7.85 16.29 -8.68
C ARG A 234 8.70 15.77 -7.52
N ASN A 235 8.12 14.87 -6.74
CA ASN A 235 8.77 14.22 -5.60
C ASN A 235 8.37 12.74 -5.52
N PHE A 236 9.32 11.88 -5.15
CA PHE A 236 9.02 10.50 -4.78
C PHE A 236 8.71 10.42 -3.29
N THR A 237 7.48 10.00 -2.97
CA THR A 237 7.06 9.81 -1.58
C THR A 237 7.53 8.46 -1.02
N ASN A 238 7.48 8.31 0.30
CA ASN A 238 7.82 7.05 0.97
C ASN A 238 6.63 6.08 1.08
N SER A 239 5.42 6.53 0.74
CA SER A 239 4.19 5.75 0.86
C SER A 239 3.26 5.97 -0.33
N ALA A 240 2.68 4.88 -0.84
CA ALA A 240 1.68 4.96 -1.90
C ALA A 240 0.43 5.75 -1.50
N SER A 241 0.08 5.79 -0.22
CA SER A 241 -1.09 6.54 0.27
C SER A 241 -0.90 8.06 0.23
N GLN A 242 0.35 8.54 0.17
CA GLN A 242 0.63 9.97 0.11
C GLN A 242 0.36 10.55 -1.28
N VAL A 243 0.63 9.81 -2.35
CA VAL A 243 0.46 10.28 -3.73
C VAL A 243 -0.97 10.76 -4.02
N PRO A 244 -2.05 9.98 -3.71
CA PRO A 244 -3.41 10.45 -3.87
C PRO A 244 -3.75 11.70 -3.05
N LYS A 245 -3.17 11.86 -1.87
CA LYS A 245 -3.35 13.07 -1.04
C LYS A 245 -2.70 14.29 -1.69
N ASP A 246 -1.48 14.14 -2.22
CA ASP A 246 -0.76 15.22 -2.92
C ASP A 246 -1.54 15.65 -4.18
N VAL A 247 -2.17 14.71 -4.88
CA VAL A 247 -3.08 15.01 -5.99
C VAL A 247 -4.34 15.75 -5.49
N ALA A 248 -4.95 15.28 -4.40
CA ALA A 248 -6.19 15.87 -3.88
C ALA A 248 -6.01 17.33 -3.45
N ILE A 249 -4.87 17.68 -2.85
CA ILE A 249 -4.55 19.06 -2.46
C ILE A 249 -3.97 19.92 -3.60
N GLY A 250 -3.74 19.32 -4.78
CA GLY A 250 -3.22 20.04 -5.95
C GLY A 250 -1.71 20.27 -5.97
N GLU A 251 -0.94 19.59 -5.13
CA GLU A 251 0.52 19.63 -5.17
C GLU A 251 1.06 19.06 -6.48
N VAL A 252 0.39 18.02 -7.02
CA VAL A 252 0.59 17.46 -8.35
C VAL A 252 -0.76 17.28 -9.03
N ALA A 253 -0.76 17.18 -10.36
CA ALA A 253 -1.99 17.01 -11.14
C ALA A 253 -2.34 15.53 -11.34
N TYR A 254 -1.35 14.66 -11.43
CA TYR A 254 -1.48 13.22 -11.70
C TYR A 254 -0.65 12.42 -10.73
N GLY A 255 -1.07 11.18 -10.44
CA GLY A 255 -0.28 10.28 -9.61
C GLY A 255 -0.56 8.81 -9.90
N LEU A 256 0.48 7.97 -9.75
CA LEU A 256 0.30 6.52 -9.70
C LEU A 256 -0.45 6.15 -8.44
N ALA A 257 -1.53 5.37 -8.57
CA ALA A 257 -2.34 4.97 -7.43
C ALA A 257 -2.90 3.56 -7.56
N ILE A 258 -3.00 2.89 -6.41
CA ILE A 258 -3.88 1.75 -6.25
C ILE A 258 -5.29 2.28 -5.98
N ASP A 259 -6.30 1.60 -6.47
CA ASP A 259 -7.70 2.03 -6.55
C ASP A 259 -8.28 2.55 -5.23
N PHE A 260 -8.14 1.83 -4.13
CA PHE A 260 -8.79 2.18 -2.86
C PHE A 260 -8.24 3.47 -2.23
N TYR A 261 -6.95 3.80 -2.41
CA TYR A 261 -6.43 5.09 -1.98
C TYR A 261 -6.92 6.23 -2.88
N ALA A 262 -7.06 5.95 -4.19
CA ALA A 262 -7.61 6.92 -5.13
C ALA A 262 -9.11 7.18 -4.84
N TRP A 263 -9.91 6.13 -4.68
CA TRP A 263 -11.34 6.24 -4.37
C TRP A 263 -11.60 6.92 -3.03
N ALA A 264 -10.74 6.70 -2.03
CA ALA A 264 -10.83 7.41 -0.75
C ALA A 264 -10.74 8.93 -0.97
N GLN A 265 -9.83 9.42 -1.83
CA GLN A 265 -9.70 10.84 -2.13
C GLN A 265 -10.85 11.36 -3.03
N VAL A 266 -11.32 10.55 -3.99
CA VAL A 266 -12.51 10.89 -4.79
C VAL A 266 -13.73 11.06 -3.90
N ASN A 267 -13.94 10.16 -2.94
CA ASN A 267 -15.08 10.22 -2.03
C ASN A 267 -14.97 11.41 -1.04
N GLU A 268 -13.76 11.75 -0.59
CA GLU A 268 -13.52 12.84 0.36
C GLU A 268 -13.60 14.22 -0.31
N ALA A 269 -12.94 14.42 -1.45
CA ALA A 269 -12.83 15.71 -2.11
C ALA A 269 -13.97 15.99 -3.09
N GLY A 270 -14.64 14.95 -3.59
CA GLY A 270 -15.71 15.01 -4.58
C GLY A 270 -15.25 14.59 -5.99
N ALA A 271 -16.10 13.82 -6.66
CA ALA A 271 -15.84 13.31 -8.02
C ALA A 271 -15.82 14.41 -9.09
N ASP A 272 -16.33 15.62 -8.79
CA ASP A 272 -16.22 16.80 -9.61
C ASP A 272 -14.78 17.37 -9.63
N LYS A 273 -13.99 17.13 -8.58
CA LYS A 273 -12.63 17.68 -8.42
C LYS A 273 -11.55 16.63 -8.68
N ILE A 274 -11.73 15.41 -8.19
CA ILE A 274 -10.75 14.33 -8.31
C ILE A 274 -11.33 13.21 -9.16
N GLY A 275 -10.49 12.63 -10.03
CA GLY A 275 -10.83 11.47 -10.82
C GLY A 275 -9.79 10.36 -10.67
N PHE A 276 -10.21 9.16 -10.99
CA PHE A 276 -9.33 7.99 -11.08
C PHE A 276 -9.65 7.22 -12.36
N VAL A 277 -8.63 6.84 -13.09
CA VAL A 277 -8.75 6.06 -14.32
C VAL A 277 -7.81 4.86 -14.24
N MET A 278 -8.34 3.69 -14.58
CA MET A 278 -7.56 2.49 -14.84
C MET A 278 -7.29 2.45 -16.35
N PRO A 279 -6.00 2.50 -16.79
CA PRO A 279 -5.68 2.50 -18.21
C PRO A 279 -6.24 1.28 -18.93
N ASP A 280 -7.07 1.52 -19.94
CA ASP A 280 -7.77 0.46 -20.68
C ASP A 280 -6.78 -0.47 -21.40
N ASN A 281 -6.96 -1.78 -21.25
CA ASN A 281 -6.06 -2.82 -21.76
C ASN A 281 -4.57 -2.68 -21.40
N LEU A 282 -4.27 -1.90 -20.35
CA LEU A 282 -2.90 -1.60 -19.91
C LEU A 282 -2.73 -1.72 -18.39
N THR A 283 -3.70 -2.29 -17.71
CA THR A 283 -3.68 -2.55 -16.27
C THR A 283 -4.43 -3.83 -15.93
N ILE A 284 -4.37 -4.20 -14.65
CA ILE A 284 -4.99 -5.43 -14.13
C ILE A 284 -5.68 -5.18 -12.80
N ILE A 285 -6.53 -6.13 -12.42
CA ILE A 285 -7.05 -6.28 -11.06
C ILE A 285 -6.44 -7.55 -10.47
N THR A 286 -5.77 -7.42 -9.32
CA THR A 286 -5.06 -8.51 -8.66
C THR A 286 -5.53 -8.71 -7.23
N PRO A 287 -5.37 -9.93 -6.65
CA PRO A 287 -5.66 -10.15 -5.25
C PRO A 287 -4.62 -9.49 -4.34
N ASP A 288 -5.11 -9.01 -3.21
CA ASP A 288 -4.32 -8.70 -2.04
C ASP A 288 -4.56 -9.81 -1.02
N CYS A 289 -3.51 -10.52 -0.63
CA CYS A 289 -3.64 -11.86 -0.09
C CYS A 289 -3.59 -11.94 1.44
N ILE A 290 -3.95 -13.12 1.96
CA ILE A 290 -3.78 -13.54 3.35
C ILE A 290 -3.23 -14.95 3.39
N GLY A 291 -2.31 -15.22 4.33
CA GLY A 291 -1.74 -16.55 4.53
C GLY A 291 -1.25 -16.76 5.95
N ILE A 292 -1.26 -18.02 6.39
CA ILE A 292 -0.73 -18.43 7.70
C ILE A 292 0.77 -18.63 7.53
N LEU A 293 1.57 -18.04 8.41
CA LEU A 293 3.01 -18.18 8.39
C LEU A 293 3.42 -19.51 9.01
N LYS A 294 4.53 -20.07 8.51
CA LYS A 294 5.12 -21.31 9.03
C LYS A 294 5.38 -21.21 10.54
N GLY A 295 4.94 -22.22 11.28
CA GLY A 295 5.13 -22.31 12.72
C GLY A 295 4.34 -21.26 13.50
N ALA A 296 3.17 -20.85 13.00
CA ALA A 296 2.23 -19.96 13.66
C ALA A 296 1.88 -20.46 15.07
N PRO A 297 2.18 -19.69 16.14
CA PRO A 297 1.94 -20.16 17.51
C PRO A 297 0.47 -20.30 17.86
N ASN A 298 -0.40 -19.45 17.28
CA ASN A 298 -1.85 -19.43 17.56
C ASN A 298 -2.65 -19.95 16.35
N ARG A 299 -2.26 -21.12 15.83
CA ARG A 299 -2.71 -21.69 14.56
C ARG A 299 -4.23 -21.77 14.41
N GLU A 300 -4.96 -22.18 15.46
CA GLU A 300 -6.43 -22.32 15.37
C GLU A 300 -7.13 -20.95 15.30
N VAL A 301 -6.62 -19.96 16.00
CA VAL A 301 -7.10 -18.57 15.91
C VAL A 301 -6.77 -17.98 14.54
N ALA A 302 -5.58 -18.28 14.00
CA ALA A 302 -5.19 -17.89 12.65
C ALA A 302 -6.12 -18.46 11.60
N LYS A 303 -6.48 -19.74 11.69
CA LYS A 303 -7.48 -20.37 10.81
C LYS A 303 -8.85 -19.73 10.92
N ALA A 304 -9.28 -19.37 12.16
CA ALA A 304 -10.54 -18.68 12.38
C ALA A 304 -10.52 -17.28 11.72
N PHE A 305 -9.41 -16.55 11.82
CA PHE A 305 -9.27 -15.26 11.17
C PHE A 305 -9.30 -15.37 9.63
N VAL A 306 -8.59 -16.33 9.03
CA VAL A 306 -8.66 -16.59 7.59
C VAL A 306 -10.08 -16.91 7.16
N ARG A 307 -10.79 -17.81 7.88
CA ARG A 307 -12.21 -18.11 7.59
C ARG A 307 -13.10 -16.86 7.65
N PHE A 308 -12.92 -16.03 8.67
CA PHE A 308 -13.64 -14.78 8.81
C PHE A 308 -13.39 -13.84 7.63
N VAL A 309 -12.12 -13.58 7.30
CA VAL A 309 -11.75 -12.70 6.17
C VAL A 309 -12.38 -13.19 4.86
N MET A 310 -12.41 -14.51 4.63
CA MET A 310 -12.98 -15.12 3.41
C MET A 310 -14.50 -15.29 3.47
N SER A 311 -15.16 -15.07 4.60
CA SER A 311 -16.61 -15.15 4.76
C SER A 311 -17.32 -13.97 4.12
N THR A 312 -18.63 -14.13 3.89
CA THR A 312 -19.49 -13.02 3.41
C THR A 312 -19.44 -11.81 4.35
N GLU A 313 -19.39 -12.05 5.67
CA GLU A 313 -19.27 -10.98 6.69
C GLU A 313 -17.95 -10.22 6.54
N GLY A 314 -16.83 -10.92 6.46
CA GLY A 314 -15.50 -10.29 6.27
C GLY A 314 -15.39 -9.59 4.91
N GLN A 315 -15.97 -10.17 3.85
CA GLN A 315 -15.91 -9.61 2.51
C GLN A 315 -16.78 -8.35 2.34
N LYS A 316 -17.86 -8.21 3.09
CA LYS A 316 -18.68 -6.99 3.11
C LYS A 316 -17.89 -5.79 3.68
N LEU A 317 -16.97 -6.01 4.63
CA LEU A 317 -16.17 -4.91 5.17
C LEU A 317 -15.39 -4.17 4.09
N TRP A 318 -14.93 -4.88 3.06
CA TRP A 318 -14.14 -4.28 1.99
C TRP A 318 -14.92 -3.27 1.14
N MET A 319 -16.16 -3.60 0.81
CA MET A 319 -16.89 -2.89 -0.23
C MET A 319 -18.14 -2.14 0.23
N SER A 320 -18.65 -2.42 1.43
CA SER A 320 -19.86 -1.78 1.93
C SER A 320 -19.63 -0.33 2.35
N ALA A 321 -20.66 0.48 2.21
CA ALA A 321 -20.67 1.83 2.74
C ALA A 321 -20.65 1.79 4.29
N LYS A 322 -20.04 2.78 4.86
CA LYS A 322 -19.91 2.94 6.32
C LYS A 322 -21.27 2.97 7.00
N LYS A 323 -21.36 2.31 8.17
CA LYS A 323 -22.58 2.22 9.00
C LYS A 323 -23.75 1.47 8.36
N THR A 324 -23.51 0.70 7.32
CA THR A 324 -24.50 -0.27 6.80
C THR A 324 -24.44 -1.57 7.62
N ALA A 325 -25.50 -2.41 7.48
CA ALA A 325 -25.50 -3.72 8.13
C ALA A 325 -24.30 -4.57 7.66
N ASP A 326 -23.53 -5.12 8.57
CA ASP A 326 -22.28 -5.86 8.34
C ASP A 326 -21.17 -5.06 7.60
N GLY A 327 -21.33 -3.75 7.47
CA GLY A 327 -20.33 -2.88 6.87
C GLY A 327 -19.31 -2.33 7.89
N PRO A 328 -18.36 -1.54 7.41
CA PRO A 328 -17.40 -0.87 8.26
C PRO A 328 -18.08 0.19 9.14
N GLU A 329 -17.56 0.39 10.35
CA GLU A 329 -18.12 1.34 11.31
C GLU A 329 -17.52 2.74 11.13
N ARG A 330 -16.20 2.84 11.10
CA ARG A 330 -15.45 4.10 11.10
C ARG A 330 -14.87 4.47 9.75
N PHE A 331 -14.32 3.47 9.03
CA PHE A 331 -13.55 3.68 7.81
C PHE A 331 -14.16 2.93 6.61
N GLU A 332 -14.59 3.63 5.58
CA GLU A 332 -14.88 3.00 4.29
C GLU A 332 -13.59 2.51 3.64
N LEU A 333 -13.53 1.21 3.33
CA LEU A 333 -12.30 0.61 2.83
C LEU A 333 -12.17 0.72 1.31
N ASN A 334 -13.27 0.91 0.59
CA ASN A 334 -13.33 1.14 -0.86
C ASN A 334 -12.60 0.08 -1.70
N ARG A 335 -12.64 -1.19 -1.27
CA ARG A 335 -11.93 -2.28 -1.93
C ARG A 335 -12.89 -3.29 -2.54
N PHE A 336 -12.45 -4.00 -3.56
CA PHE A 336 -13.22 -5.04 -4.22
C PHE A 336 -13.25 -6.32 -3.40
N SER A 337 -14.43 -6.95 -3.30
CA SER A 337 -14.59 -8.29 -2.76
C SER A 337 -14.11 -9.35 -3.75
N VAL A 338 -13.62 -10.49 -3.24
CA VAL A 338 -13.34 -11.69 -4.04
C VAL A 338 -14.60 -12.55 -4.30
N LEU A 339 -15.75 -12.15 -3.75
CA LEU A 339 -17.03 -12.84 -3.92
C LEU A 339 -17.89 -12.15 -4.97
N PRO A 340 -18.10 -12.74 -6.17
CA PRO A 340 -18.92 -12.15 -7.24
C PRO A 340 -20.34 -11.80 -6.80
N SER A 341 -20.95 -12.62 -5.94
CA SER A 341 -22.32 -12.42 -5.47
C SER A 341 -22.54 -11.12 -4.69
N LEU A 342 -21.49 -10.49 -4.16
CA LEU A 342 -21.61 -9.23 -3.43
C LEU A 342 -21.79 -8.01 -4.34
N TYR A 343 -21.53 -8.15 -5.65
CA TYR A 343 -21.74 -7.06 -6.63
C TYR A 343 -23.19 -6.93 -7.09
N GLU A 344 -24.06 -7.84 -6.65
CA GLU A 344 -25.51 -7.76 -6.82
C GLU A 344 -26.22 -6.94 -5.72
N LEU A 345 -25.44 -6.48 -4.71
CA LEU A 345 -25.94 -5.63 -3.64
C LEU A 345 -26.44 -4.28 -4.15
N SER A 346 -27.40 -3.69 -3.41
CA SER A 346 -27.93 -2.36 -3.72
C SER A 346 -26.79 -1.32 -3.80
N PRO A 347 -26.80 -0.43 -4.83
CA PRO A 347 -25.83 0.65 -4.96
C PRO A 347 -25.73 1.59 -3.74
N GLN A 348 -26.78 1.65 -2.90
CA GLN A 348 -26.79 2.46 -1.68
C GLN A 348 -26.04 1.79 -0.52
N SER A 349 -25.87 0.46 -0.56
CA SER A 349 -25.16 -0.28 0.48
C SER A 349 -23.67 -0.47 0.19
N THR A 350 -23.21 -0.10 -1.01
CA THR A 350 -21.80 -0.27 -1.42
C THR A 350 -21.11 1.07 -1.68
N ALA A 351 -19.86 1.19 -1.20
CA ALA A 351 -18.95 2.28 -1.54
C ALA A 351 -18.25 2.04 -2.89
N VAL A 352 -18.22 0.78 -3.36
CA VAL A 352 -17.56 0.35 -4.59
C VAL A 352 -18.54 0.43 -5.77
N LYS A 353 -18.12 1.06 -6.86
CA LYS A 353 -18.97 1.27 -8.06
C LYS A 353 -18.64 0.34 -9.24
N LEU A 354 -17.46 -0.26 -9.24
CA LEU A 354 -17.01 -1.16 -10.31
C LEU A 354 -17.13 -2.60 -9.88
N ASN A 355 -17.60 -3.45 -10.80
CA ASN A 355 -17.57 -4.90 -10.62
C ASN A 355 -16.34 -5.47 -11.34
N PRO A 356 -15.29 -5.94 -10.61
CA PRO A 356 -14.07 -6.46 -11.20
C PRO A 356 -14.29 -7.72 -12.06
N PHE A 357 -15.36 -8.47 -11.81
CA PHE A 357 -15.69 -9.68 -12.57
C PHE A 357 -16.39 -9.37 -13.90
N ALA A 358 -16.90 -8.15 -14.07
CA ALA A 358 -17.45 -7.64 -15.33
C ALA A 358 -16.43 -6.77 -16.10
N TRP A 359 -15.27 -6.48 -15.50
CA TRP A 359 -14.21 -5.71 -16.12
C TRP A 359 -13.35 -6.63 -17.00
N HIS A 360 -13.09 -6.20 -18.22
CA HIS A 360 -12.30 -6.95 -19.19
C HIS A 360 -11.04 -6.18 -19.57
N SER A 361 -9.97 -6.90 -19.81
CA SER A 361 -8.71 -6.39 -20.34
C SER A 361 -8.06 -7.45 -21.22
N ASP A 362 -7.57 -7.05 -22.38
CA ASP A 362 -6.80 -7.93 -23.28
C ASP A 362 -5.35 -8.10 -22.78
N PHE A 363 -4.93 -7.25 -21.83
CA PHE A 363 -3.61 -7.34 -21.23
C PHE A 363 -3.55 -8.55 -20.26
N VAL A 364 -2.64 -9.44 -20.53
CA VAL A 364 -2.36 -10.63 -19.70
C VAL A 364 -1.12 -10.37 -18.86
N PHE A 365 -1.30 -10.33 -17.55
CA PHE A 365 -0.20 -10.18 -16.59
C PHE A 365 0.35 -11.55 -16.19
N ASP A 366 1.68 -11.68 -16.17
CA ASP A 366 2.37 -12.87 -15.64
C ASP A 366 2.85 -12.61 -14.20
N PRO A 367 2.13 -13.11 -13.17
CA PRO A 367 2.52 -12.92 -11.78
C PRO A 367 3.82 -13.62 -11.41
N LYS A 368 4.22 -14.66 -12.16
CA LYS A 368 5.47 -15.36 -11.91
C LYS A 368 6.66 -14.49 -12.29
N VAL A 369 6.61 -13.86 -13.46
CA VAL A 369 7.64 -12.91 -13.91
C VAL A 369 7.73 -11.74 -12.93
N GLY A 370 6.60 -11.14 -12.53
CA GLY A 370 6.55 -10.03 -11.57
C GLY A 370 7.21 -10.39 -10.24
N SER A 371 6.83 -11.53 -9.67
CA SER A 371 7.37 -11.99 -8.38
C SER A 371 8.88 -12.33 -8.44
N GLU A 372 9.35 -12.94 -9.53
CA GLU A 372 10.75 -13.30 -9.72
C GLU A 372 11.66 -12.05 -9.80
N ARG A 373 11.25 -11.03 -10.54
CA ARG A 373 12.07 -9.83 -10.77
C ARG A 373 11.76 -8.66 -9.84
N TRP A 374 10.86 -8.84 -8.86
CA TRP A 374 10.47 -7.80 -7.89
C TRP A 374 11.66 -6.99 -7.35
N SER A 375 12.64 -7.68 -6.79
CA SER A 375 13.76 -7.02 -6.13
C SER A 375 14.66 -6.28 -7.10
N ILE A 376 14.96 -6.87 -8.26
CA ILE A 376 15.88 -6.28 -9.24
C ILE A 376 15.24 -5.09 -9.97
N VAL A 377 13.93 -5.15 -10.27
CA VAL A 377 13.19 -4.01 -10.86
C VAL A 377 13.13 -2.84 -9.88
N ASN A 378 12.88 -3.09 -8.59
CA ASN A 378 12.94 -2.04 -7.57
C ASN A 378 14.31 -1.38 -7.48
N ASP A 379 15.38 -2.18 -7.56
CA ASP A 379 16.74 -1.68 -7.54
C ASP A 379 17.09 -0.88 -8.80
N LEU A 380 16.64 -1.31 -9.98
CA LEU A 380 16.82 -0.58 -11.24
C LEU A 380 16.11 0.78 -11.17
N ILE A 381 14.82 0.82 -10.77
CA ILE A 381 14.07 2.08 -10.64
C ILE A 381 14.72 2.98 -9.59
N GLY A 382 15.08 2.40 -8.43
CA GLY A 382 15.76 3.12 -7.38
C GLY A 382 17.04 3.77 -7.87
N THR A 383 17.92 2.98 -8.46
CA THR A 383 19.28 3.39 -8.82
C THR A 383 19.32 4.29 -10.06
N LEU A 384 18.52 3.97 -11.10
CA LEU A 384 18.57 4.70 -12.37
C LEU A 384 17.70 5.97 -12.38
N VAL A 385 16.58 5.97 -11.61
CA VAL A 385 15.59 7.04 -11.68
C VAL A 385 15.56 7.86 -10.38
N ILE A 386 15.26 7.22 -9.24
CA ILE A 386 14.99 7.93 -7.99
C ILE A 386 16.25 8.56 -7.42
N ASP A 387 17.32 7.77 -7.27
CA ASP A 387 18.60 8.21 -6.68
C ASP A 387 19.34 9.19 -7.61
N GLN A 388 19.01 9.20 -8.90
CA GLN A 388 19.52 10.13 -9.90
C GLN A 388 18.53 11.24 -10.27
N LYS A 389 17.44 11.43 -9.52
CA LYS A 389 16.36 12.37 -9.83
C LYS A 389 16.85 13.74 -10.28
N LYS A 390 17.80 14.31 -9.57
CA LYS A 390 18.32 15.65 -9.87
C LYS A 390 18.95 15.74 -11.26
N ILE A 391 19.84 14.82 -11.59
CA ILE A 391 20.54 14.83 -12.90
C ILE A 391 19.62 14.35 -14.04
N LEU A 392 18.74 13.39 -13.76
CA LEU A 392 17.70 12.98 -14.71
C LEU A 392 16.78 14.16 -15.07
N THR A 393 16.32 14.92 -14.09
CA THR A 393 15.46 16.09 -14.31
C THR A 393 16.16 17.15 -15.16
N GLN A 394 17.46 17.40 -14.91
CA GLN A 394 18.22 18.34 -15.70
C GLN A 394 18.38 17.86 -17.14
N ALA A 395 18.82 16.62 -17.34
CA ALA A 395 18.96 16.02 -18.68
C ALA A 395 17.62 16.00 -19.46
N TRP A 396 16.51 15.76 -18.76
CA TRP A 396 15.18 15.79 -19.34
C TRP A 396 14.78 17.19 -19.82
N LYS A 397 15.03 18.23 -19.02
CA LYS A 397 14.78 19.63 -19.42
C LYS A 397 15.56 20.00 -20.67
N GLU A 398 16.85 19.68 -20.71
CA GLU A 398 17.71 19.97 -21.87
C GLU A 398 17.25 19.22 -23.12
N ALA A 399 16.85 17.95 -22.97
CA ALA A 399 16.29 17.18 -24.07
C ALA A 399 14.96 17.79 -24.58
N MET A 400 14.08 18.26 -23.69
CA MET A 400 12.83 18.95 -24.06
C MET A 400 13.10 20.25 -24.81
N GLU A 401 14.06 21.06 -24.38
CA GLU A 401 14.49 22.29 -25.06
C GLU A 401 15.03 22.01 -26.46
N GLY A 402 15.69 20.86 -26.66
CA GLY A 402 16.19 20.35 -27.94
C GLY A 402 15.13 19.65 -28.81
N GLY A 403 13.84 19.62 -28.38
CA GLY A 403 12.73 18.98 -29.09
C GLY A 403 12.57 17.50 -28.83
N LEU A 404 13.26 16.94 -27.82
CA LEU A 404 13.16 15.54 -27.36
C LEU A 404 13.19 14.51 -28.51
N THR A 405 14.28 14.49 -29.26
CA THR A 405 14.49 13.61 -30.39
C THR A 405 14.50 12.13 -30.00
N GLU A 406 14.31 11.22 -30.97
CA GLU A 406 14.41 9.79 -30.72
C GLU A 406 15.81 9.38 -30.19
N GLN A 407 16.86 10.05 -30.64
CA GLN A 407 18.22 9.84 -30.10
C GLN A 407 18.32 10.21 -28.62
N GLU A 408 17.70 11.33 -28.19
CA GLU A 408 17.61 11.72 -26.79
C GLU A 408 16.83 10.68 -25.97
N TRP A 409 15.70 10.20 -26.49
CA TRP A 409 14.95 9.15 -25.86
C TRP A 409 15.77 7.86 -25.68
N GLN A 410 16.44 7.40 -26.73
CA GLN A 410 17.29 6.20 -26.66
C GLN A 410 18.40 6.37 -25.62
N ARG A 411 19.04 7.54 -25.55
CA ARG A 411 20.06 7.85 -24.55
C ARG A 411 19.49 7.82 -23.13
N LEU A 412 18.42 8.57 -22.86
CA LEU A 412 17.84 8.71 -21.54
C LEU A 412 17.24 7.41 -21.00
N ALA A 413 16.60 6.63 -21.87
CA ALA A 413 15.95 5.38 -21.51
C ALA A 413 16.87 4.15 -21.58
N ALA A 414 18.14 4.29 -22.04
CA ALA A 414 19.06 3.17 -22.13
C ALA A 414 19.17 2.41 -20.80
N MET A 415 19.17 1.06 -20.90
CA MET A 415 19.24 0.17 -19.74
C MET A 415 20.63 -0.49 -19.65
N PRO A 416 21.14 -0.74 -18.42
CA PRO A 416 22.42 -1.42 -18.23
C PRO A 416 22.35 -2.94 -18.41
N ILE A 417 21.14 -3.49 -18.46
CA ILE A 417 20.88 -4.93 -18.65
C ILE A 417 19.59 -5.15 -19.44
N SER A 418 19.51 -6.27 -20.14
CA SER A 418 18.29 -6.75 -20.80
C SER A 418 17.30 -7.37 -19.80
N GLU A 419 16.08 -7.67 -20.26
CA GLU A 419 15.08 -8.39 -19.45
C GLU A 419 15.55 -9.79 -19.08
N ASP A 420 16.12 -10.53 -20.03
CA ASP A 420 16.65 -11.89 -19.81
C ASP A 420 17.77 -11.89 -18.76
N GLU A 421 18.68 -10.89 -18.84
CA GLU A 421 19.74 -10.73 -17.85
C GLU A 421 19.16 -10.39 -16.45
N ALA A 422 18.15 -9.53 -16.39
CA ALA A 422 17.49 -9.20 -15.12
C ALA A 422 16.85 -10.45 -14.50
N LEU A 423 16.12 -11.25 -15.26
CA LEU A 423 15.53 -12.51 -14.79
C LEU A 423 16.60 -13.52 -14.39
N ALA A 424 17.64 -13.69 -15.19
CA ALA A 424 18.75 -14.60 -14.87
C ALA A 424 19.46 -14.22 -13.56
N LEU A 425 19.72 -12.92 -13.35
CA LEU A 425 20.30 -12.40 -12.09
C LEU A 425 19.35 -12.58 -10.92
N ALA A 426 18.06 -12.30 -11.07
CA ALA A 426 17.06 -12.45 -10.03
C ALA A 426 16.96 -13.89 -9.51
N ARG A 427 17.04 -14.87 -10.42
CA ARG A 427 17.02 -16.31 -10.11
C ARG A 427 18.29 -16.82 -9.43
N THR A 428 19.43 -16.17 -9.64
CA THR A 428 20.75 -16.68 -9.26
C THR A 428 21.45 -15.82 -8.19
N LYS A 429 22.07 -14.73 -8.61
CA LYS A 429 23.05 -13.97 -7.81
C LYS A 429 22.46 -12.78 -7.06
N TRP A 430 21.21 -12.34 -7.36
CA TRP A 430 20.64 -11.12 -6.77
C TRP A 430 20.40 -11.21 -5.26
N LYS A 431 20.39 -12.43 -4.71
CA LYS A 431 20.28 -12.68 -3.27
C LYS A 431 21.60 -12.47 -2.52
N ASP A 432 22.73 -12.47 -3.22
CA ASP A 432 24.04 -12.16 -2.63
C ASP A 432 24.20 -10.64 -2.45
N PRO A 433 24.29 -10.13 -1.23
CA PRO A 433 24.36 -8.70 -0.98
C PRO A 433 25.67 -8.06 -1.50
N VAL A 434 26.77 -8.79 -1.56
CA VAL A 434 28.05 -8.27 -2.07
C VAL A 434 27.94 -8.06 -3.58
N PHE A 435 27.50 -9.08 -4.31
CA PHE A 435 27.28 -9.01 -5.75
C PHE A 435 26.25 -7.92 -6.10
N ARG A 436 25.11 -7.88 -5.39
CA ARG A 436 24.06 -6.87 -5.60
C ARG A 436 24.61 -5.47 -5.42
N ASN A 437 25.33 -5.17 -4.33
CA ASN A 437 25.91 -3.86 -4.08
C ASN A 437 26.93 -3.45 -5.15
N GLN A 438 27.74 -4.39 -5.64
CA GLN A 438 28.65 -4.12 -6.75
C GLN A 438 27.88 -3.71 -8.01
N LYS A 439 26.80 -4.45 -8.37
CA LYS A 439 25.96 -4.11 -9.52
C LYS A 439 25.22 -2.78 -9.37
N LEU A 440 24.74 -2.46 -8.18
CA LEU A 440 24.13 -1.15 -7.92
C LEU A 440 25.12 0.00 -8.17
N ASN A 441 26.39 -0.14 -7.76
CA ASN A 441 27.42 0.85 -8.05
C ASN A 441 27.70 0.98 -9.55
N GLU A 442 27.80 -0.14 -10.28
CA GLU A 442 27.95 -0.12 -11.75
C GLU A 442 26.76 0.63 -12.40
N TRP A 443 25.53 0.40 -11.96
CA TRP A 443 24.32 1.05 -12.46
C TRP A 443 24.26 2.55 -12.12
N ILE A 444 24.76 2.95 -10.93
CA ILE A 444 24.91 4.37 -10.60
C ILE A 444 25.84 5.07 -11.58
N HIS A 445 26.99 4.48 -11.88
CA HIS A 445 27.93 5.03 -12.86
C HIS A 445 27.33 5.09 -14.25
N PHE A 446 26.64 4.03 -14.68
CA PHE A 446 25.93 3.99 -15.95
C PHE A 446 24.87 5.10 -16.04
N ALA A 447 24.02 5.26 -15.03
CA ALA A 447 22.98 6.28 -15.01
C ALA A 447 23.58 7.70 -15.08
N ARG A 448 24.64 7.97 -14.31
CA ARG A 448 25.32 9.25 -14.34
C ARG A 448 25.93 9.54 -15.71
N SER A 449 26.59 8.57 -16.35
CA SER A 449 27.19 8.77 -17.67
C SER A 449 26.12 9.13 -18.70
N LYS A 450 25.00 8.38 -18.78
CA LYS A 450 23.95 8.64 -19.79
C LYS A 450 23.20 9.96 -19.56
N TYR A 451 23.05 10.42 -18.30
CA TYR A 451 22.36 11.69 -18.01
C TYR A 451 23.28 12.91 -18.14
N LEU A 452 24.58 12.77 -17.86
CA LEU A 452 25.52 13.89 -17.94
C LEU A 452 26.06 14.15 -19.35
N LEU A 453 25.95 13.19 -20.28
CA LEU A 453 26.45 13.33 -21.64
C LEU A 453 25.82 14.48 -22.47
N GLY A 454 24.66 14.97 -22.06
CA GLY A 454 23.98 16.11 -22.72
C GLY A 454 23.99 17.40 -21.89
N VAL A 455 24.42 17.31 -20.64
CA VAL A 455 24.36 18.46 -19.71
C VAL A 455 25.47 19.44 -20.03
N LYS A 456 25.10 20.63 -20.53
CA LYS A 456 26.05 21.75 -20.62
C LYS A 456 26.59 22.06 -19.22
N PRO A 457 27.91 22.18 -19.04
CA PRO A 457 28.42 22.60 -17.75
C PRO A 457 27.78 23.93 -17.34
N PRO A 458 27.44 24.10 -16.06
CA PRO A 458 26.84 25.35 -15.62
C PRO A 458 27.75 26.49 -16.07
N ILE A 459 27.17 27.49 -16.73
CA ILE A 459 27.88 28.73 -17.05
C ILE A 459 28.20 29.37 -15.71
N ILE A 460 29.42 29.14 -15.23
CA ILE A 460 29.93 29.85 -14.07
C ILE A 460 30.17 31.28 -14.54
N PRO A 461 29.44 32.29 -14.01
CA PRO A 461 29.67 33.67 -14.39
C PRO A 461 31.15 33.99 -14.26
N SER A 462 31.74 34.66 -15.28
CA SER A 462 33.15 35.02 -15.29
C SER A 462 33.61 35.80 -14.03
N GLU A 463 32.70 36.44 -13.38
CA GLU A 463 32.87 37.12 -12.08
C GLU A 463 33.31 36.19 -10.96
N TRP A 464 32.94 34.91 -10.98
CA TRP A 464 33.32 33.91 -9.95
C TRP A 464 34.76 33.40 -10.15
N TYR A 465 35.28 33.45 -11.36
CA TYR A 465 36.69 33.12 -11.61
C TYR A 465 37.61 34.21 -11.05
N SER A 466 37.18 35.48 -11.04
CA SER A 466 37.92 36.58 -10.43
C SER A 466 37.91 36.49 -8.90
N LEU A 467 36.80 36.08 -8.27
CA LEU A 467 36.71 35.91 -6.82
C LEU A 467 37.54 34.71 -6.30
N SER A 468 37.56 33.60 -7.04
CA SER A 468 38.38 32.44 -6.65
C SER A 468 39.88 32.72 -6.82
N ALA A 469 40.28 33.45 -7.88
CA ALA A 469 41.68 33.88 -8.04
C ALA A 469 42.11 34.85 -6.93
N PHE A 470 41.27 35.81 -6.51
CA PHE A 470 41.52 36.69 -5.39
C PHE A 470 41.63 35.95 -4.04
N ALA A 471 40.78 34.95 -3.81
CA ALA A 471 40.85 34.13 -2.59
C ALA A 471 42.14 33.31 -2.52
N PHE A 472 42.62 32.73 -3.65
CA PHE A 472 43.88 32.00 -3.71
C PHE A 472 45.09 32.93 -3.49
N VAL A 473 45.09 34.15 -4.05
CA VAL A 473 46.15 35.14 -3.85
C VAL A 473 46.16 35.64 -2.41
N ALA A 474 45.00 35.92 -1.83
CA ALA A 474 44.88 36.34 -0.43
C ALA A 474 45.33 35.23 0.54
N PHE A 475 44.99 33.98 0.30
CA PHE A 475 45.44 32.84 1.11
C PHE A 475 46.96 32.61 0.97
N GLY A 476 47.52 32.77 -0.22
CA GLY A 476 48.94 32.70 -0.47
C GLY A 476 49.74 33.79 0.28
N LEU A 477 49.20 35.02 0.31
CA LEU A 477 49.80 36.15 1.06
C LEU A 477 49.73 35.96 2.58
N ILE A 478 48.64 35.40 3.10
CA ILE A 478 48.50 35.05 4.53
C ILE A 478 49.50 33.97 4.93
N VAL A 479 49.65 32.91 4.16
CA VAL A 479 50.62 31.82 4.42
C VAL A 479 52.06 32.33 4.30
N TYR A 480 52.34 33.24 3.35
CA TYR A 480 53.66 33.87 3.21
C TYR A 480 53.99 34.78 4.37
N SER A 481 53.01 35.56 4.88
CA SER A 481 53.23 36.43 6.04
C SER A 481 53.43 35.64 7.36
N TRP A 482 52.86 34.47 7.48
CA TRP A 482 53.06 33.57 8.62
C TRP A 482 54.46 32.91 8.60
N LYS A 483 54.98 32.55 7.42
CA LYS A 483 56.34 32.01 7.28
C LYS A 483 57.44 33.02 7.53
N LYS A 484 57.13 34.32 7.53
CA LYS A 484 58.17 35.41 7.79
C LYS A 484 58.18 35.88 9.24
N LYS A 485 57.26 35.36 10.09
CA LYS A 485 57.18 35.71 11.53
C LYS A 485 57.52 34.54 12.47
N GLY A 486 57.99 33.44 11.97
CA GLY A 486 58.62 32.30 12.66
C GLY A 486 60.07 32.15 12.15
#